data_3bfb556b52816e15361b0d261693ad61
#
_entry.id   3bfb556b52816e15361b0d261693ad61
#
_cell.length_a   1.000
_cell.length_b   1.000
_cell.length_c   1.000
_cell.angle_alpha   90.00
_cell.angle_beta   90.00
_cell.angle_gamma   90.00
#
_symmetry.space_group_name_H-M   'P 1'
#
loop_
_entity.id
_entity.type
_entity.pdbx_description
1 polymer ?
#
loop_
_entity_poly.entity_id
_entity_poly.type
_entity_poly.pdbx_seq_one_letter_code
_entity_poly.pdbx_strand_id
1 'polypeptide(L)'
;GLPAVEIIGINADSSGALWLTSARGLMRYSPLQNRVRVFGINDGLVSQEFAQLPPYIGADGQALALSGAGLVGFNPMQMSVDRVPLRLVVERVSVRREEDTLQLDTGKPITLQPNDRDLAVDALLLNFDDVSAHRYRSRLSGYDPDWVEMGTSGKRVFSKLPDGKYRLELMAAGAEGVWSKPAVLAIEVLPPVWKTWWAYAFYALAAA
;
A
#
# COMPACT_ATOMS: atom_id res chain seq x y z
N GLY A 1 -5.47 15.47 0.30
CA GLY A 1 -6.37 16.62 0.52
C GLY A 1 -7.77 16.17 0.88
N LEU A 2 -8.65 17.11 1.26
CA LEU A 2 -10.06 16.82 1.50
C LEU A 2 -10.70 16.26 0.22
N PRO A 3 -11.57 15.25 0.32
CA PRO A 3 -12.34 14.79 -0.83
C PRO A 3 -13.25 15.94 -1.34
N ALA A 4 -13.60 15.90 -2.62
CA ALA A 4 -14.48 16.88 -3.24
C ALA A 4 -15.94 16.66 -2.77
N VAL A 5 -16.24 17.09 -1.54
CA VAL A 5 -17.55 16.99 -0.90
C VAL A 5 -17.86 18.29 -0.17
N GLU A 6 -19.13 18.60 -0.05
CA GLU A 6 -19.59 19.72 0.77
C GLU A 6 -19.38 19.40 2.25
N ILE A 7 -18.66 20.27 2.95
CA ILE A 7 -18.51 20.19 4.40
C ILE A 7 -19.70 20.94 5.03
N ILE A 8 -20.46 20.23 5.83
CA ILE A 8 -21.70 20.72 6.40
C ILE A 8 -21.49 21.26 7.81
N GLY A 9 -20.63 20.61 8.58
CA GLY A 9 -20.32 21.02 9.96
C GLY A 9 -18.85 20.81 10.29
N ILE A 10 -18.34 21.66 11.20
CA ILE A 10 -16.93 21.65 11.63
C ILE A 10 -16.86 21.92 13.14
N ASN A 11 -16.08 21.12 13.85
CA ASN A 11 -15.69 21.37 15.23
C ASN A 11 -14.29 20.83 15.52
N ALA A 12 -13.59 21.43 16.49
CA ALA A 12 -12.25 21.02 16.88
C ALA A 12 -12.27 20.17 18.14
N ASP A 13 -11.45 19.13 18.19
CA ASP A 13 -11.20 18.38 19.42
C ASP A 13 -10.05 19.01 20.25
N SER A 14 -9.84 18.50 21.45
CA SER A 14 -8.79 19.00 22.37
C SER A 14 -7.38 18.78 21.83
N SER A 15 -7.17 17.96 20.80
CA SER A 15 -5.87 17.77 20.13
C SER A 15 -5.62 18.78 19.01
N GLY A 16 -6.60 19.62 18.69
CA GLY A 16 -6.58 20.55 17.56
C GLY A 16 -6.92 19.89 16.21
N ALA A 17 -7.37 18.63 16.20
CA ALA A 17 -7.90 18.03 14.99
C ALA A 17 -9.33 18.53 14.74
N LEU A 18 -9.68 18.72 13.46
CA LEU A 18 -11.00 19.15 13.04
C LEU A 18 -11.85 17.95 12.65
N TRP A 19 -13.03 17.90 13.22
CA TRP A 19 -14.06 16.93 12.89
C TRP A 19 -15.10 17.57 11.98
N LEU A 20 -15.29 16.96 10.82
CA LEU A 20 -16.07 17.48 9.71
C LEU A 20 -17.22 16.52 9.43
N THR A 21 -18.42 17.03 9.29
CA THR A 21 -19.57 16.26 8.81
C THR A 21 -19.87 16.60 7.35
N SER A 22 -20.29 15.60 6.59
CA SER A 22 -20.64 15.74 5.17
C SER A 22 -21.71 14.72 4.77
N ALA A 23 -22.22 14.85 3.57
CA ALA A 23 -23.12 13.84 2.96
C ALA A 23 -22.41 12.51 2.62
N ARG A 24 -21.10 12.39 2.85
CA ARG A 24 -20.31 11.18 2.58
C ARG A 24 -19.62 10.61 3.81
N GLY A 25 -20.00 11.04 4.99
CA GLY A 25 -19.48 10.52 6.25
C GLY A 25 -18.92 11.58 7.17
N LEU A 26 -18.34 11.08 8.24
CA LEU A 26 -17.61 11.83 9.23
C LEU A 26 -16.13 11.87 8.83
N MET A 27 -15.49 13.03 8.91
CA MET A 27 -14.07 13.18 8.57
C MET A 27 -13.33 13.78 9.74
N ARG A 28 -12.09 13.35 9.91
CA ARG A 28 -11.11 13.96 10.82
C ARG A 28 -9.97 14.55 10.00
N TYR A 29 -9.77 15.85 10.12
CA TYR A 29 -8.63 16.54 9.54
C TYR A 29 -7.63 16.89 10.63
N SER A 30 -6.38 16.50 10.44
CA SER A 30 -5.26 16.81 11.32
C SER A 30 -4.40 17.90 10.67
N PRO A 31 -4.49 19.19 11.09
CA PRO A 31 -3.77 20.28 10.43
C PRO A 31 -2.26 20.11 10.47
N LEU A 32 -1.72 19.67 11.61
CA LEU A 32 -0.27 19.47 11.80
C LEU A 32 0.34 18.44 10.84
N GLN A 33 -0.47 17.46 10.41
CA GLN A 33 -0.02 16.39 9.54
C GLN A 33 -0.52 16.56 8.10
N ASN A 34 -1.38 17.57 7.87
CA ASN A 34 -2.11 17.79 6.62
C ASN A 34 -2.81 16.53 6.11
N ARG A 35 -3.49 15.81 7.02
CA ARG A 35 -4.14 14.53 6.73
C ARG A 35 -5.62 14.59 6.98
N VAL A 36 -6.35 13.87 6.12
CA VAL A 36 -7.79 13.64 6.26
C VAL A 36 -8.02 12.15 6.38
N ARG A 37 -8.82 11.74 7.37
CA ARG A 37 -9.41 10.40 7.45
C ARG A 37 -10.92 10.54 7.30
N VAL A 38 -11.50 9.71 6.45
CA VAL A 38 -12.94 9.61 6.25
C VAL A 38 -13.42 8.35 6.94
N PHE A 39 -14.45 8.48 7.77
CA PHE A 39 -15.13 7.37 8.43
C PHE A 39 -16.42 7.08 7.71
N GLY A 40 -16.63 5.83 7.37
CA GLY A 40 -17.79 5.35 6.62
C GLY A 40 -18.46 4.14 7.29
N ILE A 41 -19.27 3.44 6.52
CA ILE A 41 -19.98 2.22 6.98
C ILE A 41 -18.97 1.14 7.41
N ASN A 42 -17.84 1.04 6.72
CA ASN A 42 -16.78 0.07 7.06
C ASN A 42 -16.10 0.37 8.41
N ASP A 43 -16.18 1.61 8.90
CA ASP A 43 -15.68 2.02 10.21
C ASP A 43 -16.75 1.90 11.32
N GLY A 44 -17.91 1.32 11.00
CA GLY A 44 -19.00 1.08 11.93
C GLY A 44 -20.08 2.17 11.95
N LEU A 45 -20.04 3.13 11.03
CA LEU A 45 -21.14 4.09 10.88
C LEU A 45 -22.39 3.41 10.29
N VAL A 46 -23.54 3.70 10.86
CA VAL A 46 -24.84 3.17 10.39
C VAL A 46 -25.33 3.92 9.15
N SER A 47 -24.87 5.18 8.97
CA SER A 47 -25.19 6.02 7.82
C SER A 47 -23.99 6.92 7.51
N GLN A 48 -23.84 7.26 6.23
CA GLN A 48 -22.85 8.24 5.78
C GLN A 48 -23.40 9.65 5.67
N GLU A 49 -24.73 9.81 5.69
CA GLU A 49 -25.36 11.11 5.59
C GLU A 49 -25.49 11.74 6.97
N PHE A 50 -24.86 12.88 7.17
CA PHE A 50 -24.93 13.64 8.41
C PHE A 50 -25.82 14.88 8.25
N ALA A 51 -26.51 15.24 9.33
CA ALA A 51 -27.32 16.45 9.39
C ALA A 51 -26.45 17.71 9.22
N GLN A 52 -27.07 18.82 8.83
CA GLN A 52 -26.44 20.12 8.63
C GLN A 52 -26.08 20.79 9.97
N LEU A 53 -25.40 20.04 10.83
CA LEU A 53 -24.95 20.47 12.15
C LEU A 53 -23.52 20.02 12.37
N PRO A 54 -22.67 20.84 13.00
CA PRO A 54 -21.34 20.40 13.41
C PRO A 54 -21.44 19.29 14.46
N PRO A 55 -20.47 18.39 14.54
CA PRO A 55 -20.43 17.41 15.62
C PRO A 55 -20.22 18.17 16.96
N TYR A 56 -20.97 17.82 17.97
CA TYR A 56 -20.77 18.31 19.33
C TYR A 56 -19.59 17.57 19.95
N ILE A 57 -18.68 18.29 20.60
CA ILE A 57 -17.57 17.69 21.36
C ILE A 57 -17.68 18.21 22.79
N GLY A 58 -17.99 17.29 23.70
CA GLY A 58 -18.16 17.57 25.12
C GLY A 58 -16.84 17.77 25.86
N ALA A 59 -16.90 18.42 27.01
CA ALA A 59 -15.75 18.62 27.88
C ALA A 59 -15.22 17.29 28.46
N ASP A 60 -16.03 16.26 28.45
CA ASP A 60 -15.68 14.87 28.82
C ASP A 60 -14.92 14.11 27.73
N GLY A 61 -14.69 14.77 26.57
CA GLY A 61 -14.02 14.20 25.43
C GLY A 61 -14.91 13.30 24.55
N GLN A 62 -16.20 13.16 24.87
CA GLN A 62 -17.15 12.46 24.02
C GLN A 62 -17.64 13.39 22.90
N ALA A 63 -17.81 12.85 21.71
CA ALA A 63 -18.35 13.54 20.57
C ALA A 63 -19.67 12.93 20.13
N LEU A 64 -20.59 13.77 19.67
CA LEU A 64 -21.90 13.37 19.15
C LEU A 64 -22.09 14.03 17.78
N ALA A 65 -22.53 13.25 16.82
CA ALA A 65 -22.88 13.72 15.48
C ALA A 65 -24.26 13.16 15.09
N LEU A 66 -25.11 13.98 14.49
CA LEU A 66 -26.43 13.56 14.04
C LEU A 66 -26.35 13.08 12.60
N SER A 67 -26.73 11.82 12.37
CA SER A 67 -26.82 11.21 11.05
C SER A 67 -28.26 10.93 10.65
N GLY A 68 -28.50 10.60 9.38
CA GLY A 68 -29.82 10.18 8.89
C GLY A 68 -30.38 8.93 9.59
N ALA A 69 -29.54 8.11 10.20
CA ALA A 69 -29.93 6.91 10.95
C ALA A 69 -30.02 7.15 12.46
N GLY A 70 -29.75 8.37 12.95
CA GLY A 70 -29.78 8.72 14.37
C GLY A 70 -28.51 9.33 14.89
N LEU A 71 -28.36 9.37 16.21
CA LEU A 71 -27.21 9.96 16.89
C LEU A 71 -26.03 8.99 16.90
N VAL A 72 -24.88 9.48 16.44
CA VAL A 72 -23.60 8.76 16.47
C VAL A 72 -22.74 9.32 17.59
N GLY A 73 -22.46 8.49 18.60
CA GLY A 73 -21.54 8.81 19.69
C GLY A 73 -20.15 8.19 19.43
N PHE A 74 -19.10 8.97 19.63
CA PHE A 74 -17.73 8.50 19.47
C PHE A 74 -16.77 9.26 20.39
N ASN A 75 -15.61 8.66 20.66
CA ASN A 75 -14.54 9.32 21.41
C ASN A 75 -13.40 9.70 20.46
N PRO A 76 -13.20 11.01 20.16
CA PRO A 76 -12.14 11.50 19.30
C PRO A 76 -10.76 11.00 19.65
N MET A 77 -10.46 10.83 20.93
CA MET A 77 -9.15 10.38 21.41
C MET A 77 -8.93 8.88 21.17
N GLN A 78 -9.98 8.06 21.20
CA GLN A 78 -9.91 6.63 20.91
C GLN A 78 -9.92 6.37 19.39
N MET A 79 -10.50 7.27 18.61
CA MET A 79 -10.43 7.26 17.15
C MET A 79 -9.12 7.87 16.63
N SER A 80 -8.25 8.37 17.52
CA SER A 80 -6.88 8.67 17.15
C SER A 80 -6.21 7.36 16.77
N VAL A 81 -5.72 7.33 15.57
CA VAL A 81 -5.08 6.18 14.95
C VAL A 81 -4.00 5.64 15.87
N ASP A 82 -4.31 4.59 16.60
CA ASP A 82 -3.27 3.71 17.08
C ASP A 82 -2.49 3.27 15.87
N ARG A 83 -1.27 3.75 15.78
CA ARG A 83 -0.33 3.43 14.72
C ARG A 83 0.07 1.97 14.87
N VAL A 84 -0.85 1.06 14.56
CA VAL A 84 -0.44 -0.31 14.28
C VAL A 84 0.53 -0.17 13.09
N PRO A 85 1.81 -0.50 13.28
CA PRO A 85 2.77 -0.34 12.21
C PRO A 85 2.29 -1.14 11.02
N LEU A 86 2.03 -0.45 9.90
CA LEU A 86 1.58 -1.10 8.67
C LEU A 86 2.59 -2.17 8.28
N ARG A 87 2.16 -3.42 8.33
CA ARG A 87 2.98 -4.57 7.99
C ARG A 87 2.67 -5.03 6.59
N LEU A 88 3.58 -4.74 5.68
CA LEU A 88 3.55 -5.27 4.32
C LEU A 88 4.30 -6.60 4.30
N VAL A 89 3.69 -7.62 3.72
CA VAL A 89 4.31 -8.92 3.50
C VAL A 89 4.27 -9.27 2.02
N VAL A 90 5.28 -9.97 1.55
CA VAL A 90 5.25 -10.61 0.24
C VAL A 90 4.58 -11.97 0.42
N GLU A 91 3.40 -12.09 -0.13
CA GLU A 91 2.57 -13.29 0.00
C GLU A 91 3.05 -14.39 -0.93
N ARG A 92 3.32 -14.01 -2.19
CA ARG A 92 3.65 -14.96 -3.24
C ARG A 92 4.65 -14.37 -4.22
N VAL A 93 5.57 -15.22 -4.66
CA VAL A 93 6.41 -14.94 -5.82
C VAL A 93 6.28 -16.11 -6.78
N SER A 94 5.96 -15.84 -8.03
CA SER A 94 5.83 -16.86 -9.06
C SER A 94 6.56 -16.43 -10.33
N VAL A 95 6.99 -17.41 -11.10
CA VAL A 95 7.69 -17.19 -12.37
C VAL A 95 7.22 -18.22 -13.38
N ARG A 96 7.13 -17.82 -14.64
CA ARG A 96 6.88 -18.75 -15.73
C ARG A 96 8.20 -19.27 -16.27
N ARG A 97 8.38 -20.58 -16.15
CA ARG A 97 9.52 -21.33 -16.71
C ARG A 97 9.00 -22.31 -17.73
N GLU A 98 9.38 -22.12 -19.00
CA GLU A 98 8.79 -22.83 -20.14
C GLU A 98 7.26 -22.63 -20.18
N GLU A 99 6.47 -23.65 -19.97
CA GLU A 99 4.99 -23.59 -19.94
C GLU A 99 4.41 -23.60 -18.51
N ASP A 100 5.25 -23.90 -17.51
CA ASP A 100 4.82 -24.03 -16.12
C ASP A 100 4.99 -22.76 -15.30
N THR A 101 4.07 -22.53 -14.38
CA THR A 101 4.17 -21.48 -13.36
C THR A 101 4.72 -22.07 -12.06
N LEU A 102 5.93 -21.69 -11.71
CA LEU A 102 6.60 -22.12 -10.49
C LEU A 102 6.42 -21.07 -9.38
N GLN A 103 6.12 -21.53 -8.17
CA GLN A 103 6.16 -20.68 -6.98
C GLN A 103 7.57 -20.74 -6.39
N LEU A 104 8.07 -19.54 -6.00
CA LEU A 104 9.40 -19.38 -5.44
C LEU A 104 9.28 -19.06 -3.93
N ASP A 105 10.26 -19.52 -3.17
CA ASP A 105 10.33 -19.27 -1.72
C ASP A 105 10.65 -17.80 -1.45
N THR A 106 9.73 -17.10 -0.76
CA THR A 106 9.88 -15.68 -0.41
C THR A 106 10.86 -15.44 0.74
N GLY A 107 11.24 -16.48 1.47
CA GLY A 107 12.20 -16.40 2.58
C GLY A 107 13.68 -16.39 2.15
N LYS A 108 13.96 -16.54 0.86
CA LYS A 108 15.30 -16.60 0.28
C LYS A 108 15.46 -15.60 -0.86
N PRO A 109 16.69 -15.23 -1.22
CA PRO A 109 16.95 -14.49 -2.45
C PRO A 109 16.37 -15.23 -3.66
N ILE A 110 15.66 -14.53 -4.51
CA ILE A 110 15.03 -15.09 -5.70
C ILE A 110 16.07 -15.25 -6.78
N THR A 111 16.28 -16.49 -7.26
CA THR A 111 17.19 -16.78 -8.37
C THR A 111 16.38 -17.17 -9.60
N LEU A 112 16.50 -16.40 -10.67
CA LEU A 112 15.82 -16.63 -11.94
C LEU A 112 16.81 -17.22 -12.96
N GLN A 113 16.30 -18.13 -13.78
CA GLN A 113 17.05 -18.66 -14.93
C GLN A 113 16.94 -17.71 -16.13
N PRO A 114 17.87 -17.78 -17.10
CA PRO A 114 17.90 -16.87 -18.25
C PRO A 114 16.63 -16.84 -19.10
N ASN A 115 15.88 -17.97 -19.10
CA ASN A 115 14.66 -18.12 -19.88
C ASN A 115 13.36 -17.91 -19.07
N ASP A 116 13.48 -17.62 -17.78
CA ASP A 116 12.32 -17.34 -16.94
C ASP A 116 11.64 -16.05 -17.40
N ARG A 117 10.30 -16.07 -17.38
CA ARG A 117 9.44 -14.94 -17.79
C ARG A 117 8.36 -14.72 -16.76
N ASP A 118 7.69 -13.57 -16.89
CA ASP A 118 6.51 -13.20 -16.11
C ASP A 118 6.72 -13.41 -14.59
N LEU A 119 7.84 -12.87 -14.08
CA LEU A 119 8.03 -12.80 -12.63
C LEU A 119 6.92 -11.97 -12.02
N ALA A 120 6.03 -12.62 -11.28
CA ALA A 120 4.95 -11.97 -10.55
C ALA A 120 5.25 -11.97 -9.06
N VAL A 121 5.10 -10.83 -8.43
CA VAL A 121 5.25 -10.63 -6.99
C VAL A 121 3.94 -10.08 -6.46
N ASP A 122 3.32 -10.79 -5.54
CA ASP A 122 2.10 -10.40 -4.87
C ASP A 122 2.43 -9.98 -3.43
N ALA A 123 2.10 -8.75 -3.08
CA ALA A 123 2.28 -8.20 -1.75
C ALA A 123 0.94 -7.89 -1.10
N LEU A 124 0.86 -8.11 0.21
CA LEU A 124 -0.34 -7.89 0.99
C LEU A 124 -0.05 -6.98 2.18
N LEU A 125 -0.83 -5.92 2.32
CA LEU A 125 -0.82 -5.08 3.50
C LEU A 125 -1.70 -5.74 4.58
N LEU A 126 -1.09 -6.12 5.70
CA LEU A 126 -1.81 -6.68 6.85
C LEU A 126 -2.45 -5.53 7.66
N ASN A 127 -3.49 -4.97 7.09
CA ASN A 127 -4.36 -4.00 7.71
C ASN A 127 -5.80 -4.35 7.31
N PHE A 128 -6.66 -4.54 8.31
CA PHE A 128 -8.05 -4.95 8.11
C PHE A 128 -9.02 -3.76 8.02
N ASP A 129 -8.49 -2.51 8.07
CA ASP A 129 -9.27 -1.32 7.77
C ASP A 129 -9.70 -1.33 6.29
N ASP A 130 -10.26 -0.27 5.79
CA ASP A 130 -10.74 -0.17 4.41
C ASP A 130 -9.71 -0.65 3.36
N VAL A 131 -9.85 -1.91 2.94
CA VAL A 131 -8.97 -2.56 1.95
C VAL A 131 -9.05 -1.86 0.60
N SER A 132 -10.18 -1.22 0.28
CA SER A 132 -10.38 -0.49 -0.98
C SER A 132 -9.56 0.80 -1.05
N ALA A 133 -9.13 1.32 0.10
CA ALA A 133 -8.26 2.48 0.21
C ALA A 133 -6.76 2.13 0.18
N HIS A 134 -6.41 0.86 0.17
CA HIS A 134 -5.02 0.45 0.08
C HIS A 134 -4.38 0.93 -1.22
N ARG A 135 -3.15 1.40 -1.13
CA ARG A 135 -2.33 1.79 -2.28
C ARG A 135 -0.98 1.13 -2.18
N TYR A 136 -0.49 0.69 -3.30
CA TYR A 136 0.80 0.00 -3.39
C TYR A 136 1.70 0.72 -4.38
N ARG A 137 3.00 0.66 -4.11
CA ARG A 137 4.04 1.10 -5.04
C ARG A 137 5.25 0.20 -4.94
N SER A 138 5.99 0.08 -6.03
CA SER A 138 7.20 -0.71 -6.11
C SER A 138 8.31 0.03 -6.83
N ARG A 139 9.55 -0.36 -6.57
CA ARG A 139 10.72 0.07 -7.32
C ARG A 139 11.71 -1.07 -7.42
N LEU A 140 12.06 -1.45 -8.63
CA LEU A 140 13.10 -2.42 -8.91
C LEU A 140 14.40 -1.67 -9.25
N SER A 141 15.34 -1.62 -8.31
CA SER A 141 16.63 -0.94 -8.51
C SER A 141 17.39 -1.54 -9.69
N GLY A 142 17.87 -0.69 -10.59
CA GLY A 142 18.54 -1.09 -11.83
C GLY A 142 17.59 -1.36 -13.01
N TYR A 143 16.28 -1.23 -12.81
CA TYR A 143 15.25 -1.41 -13.85
C TYR A 143 14.26 -0.25 -13.91
N ASP A 144 13.66 0.11 -12.75
CA ASP A 144 12.73 1.23 -12.67
C ASP A 144 13.50 2.52 -12.33
N PRO A 145 13.31 3.63 -13.08
CA PRO A 145 13.93 4.91 -12.75
C PRO A 145 13.39 5.48 -11.44
N ASP A 146 12.09 5.32 -11.19
CA ASP A 146 11.36 5.85 -10.04
C ASP A 146 10.39 4.82 -9.45
N TRP A 147 9.67 5.22 -8.40
CA TRP A 147 8.59 4.44 -7.84
C TRP A 147 7.44 4.30 -8.84
N VAL A 148 7.00 3.07 -9.05
CA VAL A 148 5.86 2.72 -9.90
C VAL A 148 4.65 2.51 -9.02
N GLU A 149 3.61 3.31 -9.23
CA GLU A 149 2.33 3.17 -8.55
C GLU A 149 1.57 1.96 -9.10
N MET A 150 1.11 1.10 -8.19
CA MET A 150 0.41 -0.15 -8.52
C MET A 150 -1.11 -0.06 -8.24
N GLY A 151 -1.58 1.10 -7.81
CA GLY A 151 -2.98 1.31 -7.40
C GLY A 151 -3.35 0.50 -6.16
N THR A 152 -4.53 -0.12 -6.19
CA THR A 152 -5.06 -0.94 -5.09
C THR A 152 -4.60 -2.40 -5.15
N SER A 153 -3.92 -2.79 -6.22
CA SER A 153 -3.39 -4.15 -6.38
C SER A 153 -1.96 -4.23 -5.86
N GLY A 154 -1.69 -5.16 -4.94
CA GLY A 154 -0.34 -5.46 -4.48
C GLY A 154 0.52 -6.26 -5.48
N LYS A 155 0.05 -6.44 -6.73
CA LYS A 155 0.69 -7.30 -7.72
C LYS A 155 1.58 -6.52 -8.68
N ARG A 156 2.85 -6.93 -8.78
CA ARG A 156 3.82 -6.45 -9.78
C ARG A 156 4.26 -7.60 -10.67
N VAL A 157 4.27 -7.37 -11.98
CA VAL A 157 4.70 -8.38 -12.98
C VAL A 157 5.83 -7.80 -13.83
N PHE A 158 6.88 -8.57 -14.00
CA PHE A 158 8.00 -8.28 -14.89
C PHE A 158 8.04 -9.35 -15.99
N SER A 159 7.74 -8.99 -17.23
CA SER A 159 7.65 -9.93 -18.35
C SER A 159 8.99 -10.61 -18.63
N LYS A 160 10.09 -9.87 -18.57
CA LYS A 160 11.47 -10.39 -18.69
C LYS A 160 12.44 -9.41 -18.04
N LEU A 161 13.31 -9.92 -17.20
CA LEU A 161 14.40 -9.14 -16.63
C LEU A 161 15.71 -9.54 -17.32
N PRO A 162 16.58 -8.57 -17.67
CA PRO A 162 17.95 -8.85 -18.10
C PRO A 162 18.74 -9.60 -17.02
N ASP A 163 19.85 -10.22 -17.44
CA ASP A 163 20.79 -10.82 -16.49
C ASP A 163 21.40 -9.74 -15.56
N GLY A 164 21.42 -10.03 -14.26
CA GLY A 164 21.92 -9.08 -13.27
C GLY A 164 21.35 -9.29 -11.87
N LYS A 165 21.76 -8.41 -10.97
CA LYS A 165 21.28 -8.38 -9.58
C LYS A 165 20.36 -7.16 -9.39
N TYR A 166 19.19 -7.42 -8.80
CA TYR A 166 18.17 -6.43 -8.59
C TYR A 166 17.70 -6.43 -7.14
N ARG A 167 17.16 -5.32 -6.71
CA ARG A 167 16.54 -5.16 -5.41
C ARG A 167 15.14 -4.59 -5.63
N LEU A 168 14.12 -5.42 -5.39
CA LEU A 168 12.74 -5.00 -5.43
C LEU A 168 12.33 -4.46 -4.06
N GLU A 169 11.89 -3.23 -4.03
CA GLU A 169 11.33 -2.57 -2.87
C GLU A 169 9.83 -2.39 -3.10
N LEU A 170 9.03 -2.80 -2.13
CA LEU A 170 7.57 -2.70 -2.14
C LEU A 170 7.12 -1.90 -0.93
N MET A 171 6.18 -0.99 -1.11
CA MET A 171 5.55 -0.25 -0.04
C MET A 171 4.04 -0.23 -0.24
N ALA A 172 3.31 -0.17 0.86
CA ALA A 172 1.87 0.02 0.84
C ALA A 172 1.45 1.12 1.81
N ALA A 173 0.34 1.75 1.50
CA ALA A 173 -0.31 2.72 2.36
C ALA A 173 -1.77 2.30 2.58
N GLY A 174 -2.26 2.46 3.79
CA GLY A 174 -3.70 2.33 4.10
C GLY A 174 -4.47 3.60 3.80
N ALA A 175 -5.72 3.65 4.26
CA ALA A 175 -6.64 4.79 4.07
C ALA A 175 -6.07 6.15 4.52
N GLU A 176 -5.13 6.14 5.45
CA GLU A 176 -4.48 7.35 5.98
C GLU A 176 -3.37 7.91 5.10
N GLY A 177 -3.01 7.21 4.02
CA GLY A 177 -1.94 7.62 3.12
C GLY A 177 -0.53 7.54 3.71
N VAL A 178 -0.35 6.87 4.87
CA VAL A 178 0.98 6.62 5.45
C VAL A 178 1.58 5.40 4.77
N TRP A 179 2.78 5.55 4.24
CA TRP A 179 3.51 4.43 3.64
C TRP A 179 4.14 3.53 4.71
N SER A 180 4.04 2.22 4.51
CA SER A 180 4.73 1.20 5.32
C SER A 180 6.25 1.32 5.20
N LYS A 181 6.97 0.63 6.07
CA LYS A 181 8.38 0.33 5.79
C LYS A 181 8.47 -0.51 4.51
N PRO A 182 9.51 -0.33 3.68
CA PRO A 182 9.68 -1.11 2.47
C PRO A 182 9.91 -2.59 2.79
N ALA A 183 9.16 -3.47 2.14
CA ALA A 183 9.50 -4.87 2.04
C ALA A 183 10.52 -5.03 0.88
N VAL A 184 11.59 -5.75 1.13
CA VAL A 184 12.72 -5.84 0.20
C VAL A 184 12.93 -7.29 -0.23
N LEU A 185 13.00 -7.52 -1.54
CA LEU A 185 13.36 -8.79 -2.16
C LEU A 185 14.63 -8.63 -3.00
N ALA A 186 15.60 -9.50 -2.75
CA ALA A 186 16.77 -9.63 -3.61
C ALA A 186 16.44 -10.59 -4.76
N ILE A 187 16.70 -10.15 -5.99
CA ILE A 187 16.44 -10.92 -7.21
C ILE A 187 17.75 -10.99 -8.00
N GLU A 188 18.14 -12.18 -8.39
CA GLU A 188 19.31 -12.42 -9.24
C GLU A 188 18.87 -13.19 -10.48
N VAL A 189 19.12 -12.63 -11.66
CA VAL A 189 18.90 -13.29 -12.94
C VAL A 189 20.21 -13.82 -13.46
N LEU A 190 20.31 -15.13 -13.61
CA LEU A 190 21.53 -15.78 -14.07
C LEU A 190 21.81 -15.44 -15.54
N PRO A 191 23.09 -15.24 -15.90
CA PRO A 191 23.46 -15.05 -17.30
C PRO A 191 23.22 -16.33 -18.11
N PRO A 192 22.85 -16.21 -19.39
CA PRO A 192 22.74 -17.38 -20.25
C PRO A 192 24.13 -18.03 -20.44
N VAL A 193 24.12 -19.33 -20.71
CA VAL A 193 25.34 -20.16 -20.78
C VAL A 193 26.43 -19.62 -21.73
N TRP A 194 26.02 -18.93 -22.80
CA TRP A 194 26.93 -18.32 -23.76
C TRP A 194 27.56 -17.00 -23.30
N LYS A 195 27.10 -16.42 -22.18
CA LYS A 195 27.72 -15.24 -21.53
C LYS A 195 28.56 -15.60 -20.30
N THR A 196 28.88 -16.86 -20.11
CA THR A 196 29.73 -17.31 -18.98
C THR A 196 31.23 -17.22 -19.36
N TRP A 197 32.08 -17.07 -18.34
CA TRP A 197 33.54 -16.93 -18.54
C TRP A 197 34.14 -18.07 -19.35
N TRP A 198 33.67 -19.30 -19.15
CA TRP A 198 34.14 -20.47 -19.88
C TRP A 198 33.70 -20.47 -21.36
N ALA A 199 32.54 -19.91 -21.67
CA ALA A 199 32.07 -19.72 -23.05
C ALA A 199 32.99 -18.74 -23.79
N TYR A 200 33.36 -17.62 -23.13
CA TYR A 200 34.33 -16.69 -23.69
C TYR A 200 35.73 -17.32 -23.88
N ALA A 201 36.16 -18.16 -22.92
CA ALA A 201 37.42 -18.90 -23.09
C ALA A 201 37.37 -19.87 -24.30
N PHE A 202 36.22 -20.56 -24.47
CA PHE A 202 35.97 -21.40 -25.63
C PHE A 202 35.96 -20.62 -26.95
N TYR A 203 35.33 -19.45 -26.99
CA TYR A 203 35.31 -18.59 -28.18
C TYR A 203 36.69 -18.07 -28.52
N ALA A 204 37.50 -17.71 -27.53
CA ALA A 204 38.89 -17.27 -27.74
C ALA A 204 39.75 -18.42 -28.31
N LEU A 205 39.55 -19.65 -27.83
CA LEU A 205 40.30 -20.82 -28.30
C LEU A 205 39.86 -21.26 -29.70
N ALA A 206 38.58 -21.06 -30.07
CA ALA A 206 38.04 -21.36 -31.40
C ALA A 206 38.44 -20.31 -32.46
N ALA A 207 38.85 -19.10 -32.03
CA ALA A 207 39.28 -18.01 -32.89
C ALA A 207 40.80 -17.94 -33.10
N ALA A 208 41.58 -18.76 -32.39
CA ALA A 208 43.06 -18.87 -32.49
C ALA A 208 43.48 -19.98 -33.44
#